data_57118d84a9a026fa16202da301023596
#
_entry.id   57118d84a9a026fa16202da301023596
#
_cell.length_a   1.000
_cell.length_b   1.000
_cell.length_c   1.000
_cell.angle_alpha   90.00
_cell.angle_beta   90.00
_cell.angle_gamma   90.00
#
_symmetry.space_group_name_H-M   'P 1'
#
loop_
_entity.id
_entity.type
_entity.pdbx_description
1 polymer ?
#
loop_
_entity_poly.entity_id
_entity_poly.type
_entity_poly.pdbx_seq_one_letter_code
_entity_poly.pdbx_strand_id
1 'polypeptide(L)'
;MSVAASAGRPAPKRWALVVLALLGAGLIAAPAIFQMFDRAPKGATMIREFKPYMTNARLASFTRDIQQIQDGVQQGNTSVARHLSGSAGTARFPAAHPEFASFASAWPPTHADMSDLLNRIHAQVPNYLAVAALPKFTLFPWFFVIPGALVLLLSGAALLRPAWWRTIRWALVAIGVGLVLAPVAFQMFDRAPKGAKMVSAFTTIETRRKVETIQGYFGTIAAGQGSVRLDLVPALRRTGLRDRQIAERFPAVQTLDRRWIAILQNLTPMIGAMSDNVGNYQAVAALPSFTLFPWFFVLPGLIAIALAIVAGPRRSRREERAEPVVQSPPRPRPESTS
;
A
#
# COMPACT_ATOMS: atom_id res chain seq x y z
N MET A 1 -42.78 39.90 43.54
CA MET A 1 -41.63 39.02 43.21
C MET A 1 -42.07 38.04 42.13
N SER A 2 -41.72 38.32 40.86
CA SER A 2 -42.10 37.47 39.74
C SER A 2 -41.00 36.39 39.56
N VAL A 3 -41.38 35.16 39.85
CA VAL A 3 -40.51 33.99 39.57
C VAL A 3 -40.56 33.80 38.06
N ALA A 4 -39.49 34.27 37.38
CA ALA A 4 -39.29 33.99 35.99
C ALA A 4 -39.11 32.47 35.85
N ALA A 5 -40.08 31.76 35.27
CA ALA A 5 -40.02 30.38 34.90
C ALA A 5 -38.83 30.21 33.96
N SER A 6 -37.76 29.55 34.42
CA SER A 6 -36.61 29.17 33.57
C SER A 6 -37.15 28.25 32.50
N ALA A 7 -37.35 28.77 31.30
CA ALA A 7 -37.68 27.96 30.14
C ALA A 7 -36.64 26.83 30.00
N GLY A 8 -37.04 25.60 30.31
CA GLY A 8 -36.21 24.42 30.32
C GLY A 8 -35.54 24.26 28.96
N ARG A 9 -34.21 24.33 28.92
CA ARG A 9 -33.43 24.12 27.70
C ARG A 9 -33.77 22.75 27.12
N PRO A 10 -34.20 22.66 25.85
CA PRO A 10 -34.62 21.40 25.27
C PRO A 10 -33.44 20.42 25.26
N ALA A 11 -33.64 19.26 25.90
CA ALA A 11 -32.61 18.19 26.00
C ALA A 11 -32.42 17.49 24.66
N PRO A 12 -31.18 17.03 24.38
CA PRO A 12 -30.90 16.25 23.19
C PRO A 12 -31.61 14.90 23.22
N LYS A 13 -31.88 14.32 22.03
CA LYS A 13 -32.50 13.00 21.90
C LYS A 13 -31.51 11.91 22.35
N ARG A 14 -31.83 11.23 23.45
CA ARG A 14 -30.95 10.21 24.05
C ARG A 14 -30.59 9.09 23.11
N TRP A 15 -31.52 8.60 22.28
CA TRP A 15 -31.24 7.53 21.34
C TRP A 15 -30.12 7.90 20.34
N ALA A 16 -30.09 9.13 19.83
CA ALA A 16 -29.07 9.57 18.88
C ALA A 16 -27.69 9.67 19.56
N LEU A 17 -27.64 10.05 20.84
CA LEU A 17 -26.40 10.05 21.62
C LEU A 17 -25.89 8.64 21.89
N VAL A 18 -26.79 7.67 22.14
CA VAL A 18 -26.40 6.24 22.28
C VAL A 18 -25.85 5.70 20.98
N VAL A 19 -26.48 5.99 19.84
CA VAL A 19 -25.97 5.57 18.53
C VAL A 19 -24.61 6.21 18.22
N LEU A 20 -24.39 7.48 18.57
CA LEU A 20 -23.09 8.14 18.48
C LEU A 20 -22.04 7.47 19.36
N ALA A 21 -22.39 7.13 20.60
CA ALA A 21 -21.48 6.41 21.49
C ALA A 21 -21.10 5.03 20.93
N LEU A 22 -22.08 4.29 20.38
CA LEU A 22 -21.82 3.01 19.69
C LEU A 22 -20.96 3.18 18.46
N LEU A 23 -21.15 4.24 17.66
CA LEU A 23 -20.30 4.58 16.53
C LEU A 23 -18.86 4.84 16.99
N GLY A 24 -18.68 5.62 18.06
CA GLY A 24 -17.37 5.89 18.64
C GLY A 24 -16.68 4.61 19.13
N ALA A 25 -17.42 3.74 19.84
CA ALA A 25 -16.92 2.44 20.27
C ALA A 25 -16.55 1.53 19.11
N GLY A 26 -17.36 1.51 18.04
CA GLY A 26 -17.09 0.78 16.80
C GLY A 26 -15.80 1.24 16.10
N LEU A 27 -15.58 2.55 16.03
CA LEU A 27 -14.35 3.13 15.48
C LEU A 27 -13.12 2.74 16.30
N ILE A 28 -13.21 2.65 17.63
CA ILE A 28 -12.12 2.17 18.49
C ILE A 28 -11.89 0.68 18.31
N ALA A 29 -12.96 -0.12 18.20
CA ALA A 29 -12.86 -1.58 18.07
C ALA A 29 -12.33 -2.02 16.69
N ALA A 30 -12.65 -1.29 15.62
CA ALA A 30 -12.29 -1.68 14.26
C ALA A 30 -10.79 -1.95 14.06
N PRO A 31 -9.83 -1.11 14.52
CA PRO A 31 -8.41 -1.40 14.42
C PRO A 31 -7.98 -2.66 15.14
N ALA A 32 -8.61 -3.00 16.28
CA ALA A 32 -8.32 -4.23 17.01
C ALA A 32 -8.87 -5.47 16.27
N ILE A 33 -10.11 -5.40 15.78
CA ILE A 33 -10.76 -6.49 15.03
C ILE A 33 -9.95 -6.83 13.77
N PHE A 34 -9.49 -5.82 13.03
CA PHE A 34 -8.70 -6.01 11.81
C PHE A 34 -7.20 -6.17 12.08
N GLN A 35 -6.78 -6.22 13.34
CA GLN A 35 -5.37 -6.32 13.76
C GLN A 35 -4.48 -5.24 13.12
N MET A 36 -5.02 -4.03 12.97
CA MET A 36 -4.32 -2.97 12.25
C MET A 36 -3.05 -2.49 12.97
N PHE A 37 -3.00 -2.61 14.30
CA PHE A 37 -1.80 -2.28 15.08
C PHE A 37 -0.61 -3.19 14.80
N ASP A 38 -0.84 -4.45 14.41
CA ASP A 38 0.19 -5.40 13.99
C ASP A 38 0.46 -5.31 12.48
N ARG A 39 -0.59 -5.27 11.66
CA ARG A 39 -0.50 -5.36 10.19
C ARG A 39 -0.04 -4.07 9.53
N ALA A 40 -0.45 -2.91 10.03
CA ALA A 40 -0.08 -1.64 9.42
C ALA A 40 1.43 -1.33 9.53
N PRO A 41 2.15 -1.59 10.63
CA PRO A 41 3.60 -1.51 10.69
C PRO A 41 4.31 -2.42 9.68
N LYS A 42 3.80 -3.63 9.43
CA LYS A 42 4.33 -4.56 8.43
C LYS A 42 4.23 -3.98 7.02
N GLY A 43 3.09 -3.33 6.70
CA GLY A 43 2.93 -2.58 5.46
C GLY A 43 3.92 -1.41 5.33
N ALA A 44 4.14 -0.66 6.40
CA ALA A 44 5.14 0.42 6.43
C ALA A 44 6.55 -0.11 6.19
N THR A 45 6.91 -1.24 6.78
CA THR A 45 8.20 -1.91 6.58
C THR A 45 8.36 -2.34 5.13
N MET A 46 7.37 -3.02 4.56
CA MET A 46 7.37 -3.44 3.16
C MET A 46 7.59 -2.25 2.20
N ILE A 47 6.84 -1.15 2.36
CA ILE A 47 7.02 0.04 1.53
C ILE A 47 8.44 0.61 1.67
N ARG A 48 8.99 0.66 2.86
CA ARG A 48 10.35 1.17 3.11
C ARG A 48 11.42 0.30 2.44
N GLU A 49 11.32 -1.02 2.57
CA GLU A 49 12.33 -1.97 2.09
C GLU A 49 12.31 -2.13 0.58
N PHE A 50 11.13 -2.03 -0.05
CA PHE A 50 11.05 -2.03 -1.51
C PHE A 50 11.40 -0.69 -2.16
N LYS A 51 11.46 0.42 -1.41
CA LYS A 51 11.73 1.75 -1.96
C LYS A 51 12.97 1.84 -2.87
N PRO A 52 14.13 1.22 -2.54
CA PRO A 52 15.31 1.29 -3.39
C PRO A 52 15.15 0.59 -4.75
N TYR A 53 14.22 -0.36 -4.85
CA TYR A 53 14.02 -1.19 -6.04
C TYR A 53 12.89 -0.71 -6.93
N MET A 54 11.91 0.01 -6.39
CA MET A 54 10.72 0.49 -7.10
C MET A 54 10.98 1.82 -7.83
N THR A 55 12.04 1.85 -8.62
CA THR A 55 12.40 2.97 -9.51
C THR A 55 12.68 2.47 -10.91
N ASN A 56 12.30 3.24 -11.93
CA ASN A 56 12.55 2.89 -13.34
C ASN A 56 14.05 2.66 -13.61
N ALA A 57 14.93 3.49 -13.04
CA ALA A 57 16.37 3.36 -13.21
C ALA A 57 16.90 2.05 -12.65
N ARG A 58 16.42 1.63 -11.46
CA ARG A 58 16.85 0.39 -10.82
C ARG A 58 16.34 -0.83 -11.57
N LEU A 59 15.08 -0.83 -12.00
CA LEU A 59 14.50 -1.91 -12.78
C LEU A 59 15.16 -2.05 -14.15
N ALA A 60 15.46 -0.94 -14.82
CA ALA A 60 16.24 -0.96 -16.06
C ALA A 60 17.67 -1.51 -15.86
N SER A 61 18.27 -1.28 -14.68
CA SER A 61 19.56 -1.89 -14.32
C SER A 61 19.45 -3.42 -14.23
N PHE A 62 18.43 -3.93 -13.56
CA PHE A 62 18.18 -5.39 -13.46
C PHE A 62 17.92 -6.02 -14.83
N THR A 63 17.10 -5.38 -15.66
CA THR A 63 16.83 -5.84 -17.03
C THR A 63 18.11 -5.91 -17.86
N ARG A 64 18.99 -4.91 -17.77
CA ARG A 64 20.29 -4.96 -18.46
C ARG A 64 21.19 -6.08 -17.95
N ASP A 65 21.22 -6.35 -16.65
CA ASP A 65 22.03 -7.41 -16.08
C ASP A 65 21.56 -8.79 -16.56
N ILE A 66 20.24 -9.02 -16.57
CA ILE A 66 19.66 -10.27 -17.10
C ILE A 66 19.94 -10.41 -18.60
N GLN A 67 19.83 -9.31 -19.37
CA GLN A 67 20.13 -9.32 -20.80
C GLN A 67 21.62 -9.62 -21.07
N GLN A 68 22.54 -9.12 -20.23
CA GLN A 68 23.96 -9.44 -20.36
C GLN A 68 24.25 -10.92 -20.15
N ILE A 69 23.55 -11.57 -19.21
CA ILE A 69 23.65 -13.02 -19.04
C ILE A 69 23.12 -13.73 -20.29
N GLN A 70 21.98 -13.32 -20.82
CA GLN A 70 21.37 -13.87 -22.02
C GLN A 70 22.32 -13.77 -23.22
N ASP A 71 22.91 -12.60 -23.46
CA ASP A 71 23.83 -12.35 -24.57
C ASP A 71 25.10 -13.24 -24.44
N GLY A 72 25.63 -13.38 -23.22
CA GLY A 72 26.78 -14.25 -22.94
C GLY A 72 26.46 -15.71 -23.17
N VAL A 73 25.30 -16.19 -22.72
CA VAL A 73 24.86 -17.58 -22.96
C VAL A 73 24.65 -17.84 -24.45
N GLN A 74 24.01 -16.93 -25.16
CA GLN A 74 23.79 -17.05 -26.59
C GLN A 74 25.11 -17.07 -27.37
N GLN A 75 26.06 -16.18 -27.05
CA GLN A 75 27.37 -16.16 -27.69
C GLN A 75 28.17 -17.38 -27.34
N GLY A 76 28.11 -17.92 -26.12
CA GLY A 76 28.73 -19.17 -25.69
C GLY A 76 28.24 -20.35 -26.52
N ASN A 77 26.92 -20.49 -26.65
CA ASN A 77 26.30 -21.60 -27.42
C ASN A 77 26.51 -21.51 -28.93
N THR A 78 26.82 -20.34 -29.48
CA THR A 78 26.95 -20.14 -30.93
C THR A 78 28.41 -19.95 -31.35
N SER A 79 28.94 -18.75 -31.13
CA SER A 79 30.24 -18.34 -31.64
C SER A 79 31.41 -19.03 -30.92
N VAL A 80 31.31 -19.13 -29.56
CA VAL A 80 32.35 -19.83 -28.77
C VAL A 80 32.33 -21.32 -29.05
N ALA A 81 31.14 -21.94 -29.04
CA ALA A 81 30.99 -23.35 -29.35
C ALA A 81 31.60 -23.71 -30.74
N ARG A 82 31.33 -22.89 -31.76
CA ARG A 82 31.89 -23.07 -33.09
C ARG A 82 33.42 -22.93 -33.11
N HIS A 83 33.95 -21.95 -32.39
CA HIS A 83 35.38 -21.71 -32.32
C HIS A 83 36.12 -22.84 -31.61
N LEU A 84 35.59 -23.31 -30.47
CA LEU A 84 36.24 -24.40 -29.69
C LEU A 84 36.09 -25.77 -30.31
N SER A 85 35.03 -26.01 -31.09
CA SER A 85 34.79 -27.29 -31.75
C SER A 85 35.57 -27.46 -33.07
N GLY A 86 35.96 -26.35 -33.70
CA GLY A 86 36.69 -26.39 -34.98
C GLY A 86 36.01 -27.24 -36.04
N SER A 87 36.78 -28.10 -36.71
CA SER A 87 36.26 -29.03 -37.74
C SER A 87 35.43 -30.20 -37.19
N ALA A 88 35.48 -30.44 -35.86
CA ALA A 88 34.76 -31.55 -35.24
C ALA A 88 33.23 -31.29 -35.11
N GLY A 89 32.79 -30.07 -35.38
CA GLY A 89 31.41 -29.66 -35.29
C GLY A 89 30.92 -29.44 -33.84
N THR A 90 29.89 -28.60 -33.70
CA THR A 90 29.36 -28.16 -32.37
C THR A 90 28.66 -29.26 -31.56
N ALA A 91 28.38 -30.41 -32.16
CA ALA A 91 27.70 -31.52 -31.46
C ALA A 91 28.46 -32.07 -30.24
N ARG A 92 29.81 -31.98 -30.27
CA ARG A 92 30.68 -32.42 -29.15
C ARG A 92 30.89 -31.35 -28.07
N PHE A 93 30.51 -30.11 -28.33
CA PHE A 93 30.71 -28.98 -27.39
C PHE A 93 30.07 -29.20 -26.01
N PRO A 94 28.82 -29.67 -25.88
CA PRO A 94 28.21 -29.94 -24.57
C PRO A 94 28.98 -31.01 -23.76
N ALA A 95 29.51 -32.03 -24.42
CA ALA A 95 30.31 -33.07 -23.74
C ALA A 95 31.69 -32.57 -23.31
N ALA A 96 32.28 -31.65 -24.07
CA ALA A 96 33.57 -31.01 -23.74
C ALA A 96 33.48 -29.93 -22.69
N HIS A 97 32.29 -29.29 -22.56
CA HIS A 97 31.98 -28.19 -21.65
C HIS A 97 30.66 -28.43 -20.87
N PRO A 98 30.58 -29.51 -20.04
CA PRO A 98 29.34 -29.94 -19.42
C PRO A 98 28.77 -28.91 -18.42
N GLU A 99 29.62 -28.19 -17.71
CA GLU A 99 29.22 -27.13 -16.77
C GLU A 99 28.49 -25.99 -17.48
N PHE A 100 29.08 -25.51 -18.59
CA PHE A 100 28.47 -24.48 -19.40
C PHE A 100 27.18 -24.98 -20.08
N ALA A 101 27.18 -26.19 -20.61
CA ALA A 101 26.01 -26.79 -21.26
C ALA A 101 24.83 -26.93 -20.28
N SER A 102 25.11 -27.37 -19.05
CA SER A 102 24.09 -27.43 -17.96
C SER A 102 23.51 -26.07 -17.65
N PHE A 103 24.38 -25.07 -17.45
CA PHE A 103 23.92 -23.69 -17.22
C PHE A 103 23.10 -23.15 -18.40
N ALA A 104 23.63 -23.33 -19.64
CA ALA A 104 22.96 -22.84 -20.85
C ALA A 104 21.60 -23.51 -21.10
N SER A 105 21.40 -24.74 -20.67
CA SER A 105 20.10 -25.43 -20.74
C SER A 105 19.11 -24.97 -19.68
N ALA A 106 19.59 -24.63 -18.48
CA ALA A 106 18.77 -24.13 -17.37
C ALA A 106 18.42 -22.64 -17.51
N TRP A 107 19.18 -21.89 -18.31
CA TRP A 107 19.02 -20.44 -18.43
C TRP A 107 17.74 -19.98 -19.11
N PRO A 108 17.23 -20.53 -20.23
CA PRO A 108 16.05 -20.01 -20.92
C PRO A 108 14.81 -19.90 -20.04
N PRO A 109 14.39 -20.92 -19.27
CA PRO A 109 13.25 -20.79 -18.36
C PRO A 109 13.53 -19.78 -17.24
N THR A 110 14.76 -19.73 -16.71
CA THR A 110 15.16 -18.74 -15.70
C THR A 110 15.07 -17.32 -16.24
N HIS A 111 15.58 -17.07 -17.44
CA HIS A 111 15.50 -15.78 -18.11
C HIS A 111 14.06 -15.34 -18.36
N ALA A 112 13.21 -16.24 -18.85
CA ALA A 112 11.80 -15.94 -19.13
C ALA A 112 11.05 -15.54 -17.84
N ASP A 113 11.22 -16.32 -16.76
CA ASP A 113 10.57 -16.07 -15.47
C ASP A 113 11.07 -14.77 -14.80
N MET A 114 12.37 -14.51 -14.83
CA MET A 114 12.93 -13.29 -14.27
C MET A 114 12.51 -12.05 -15.07
N SER A 115 12.45 -12.15 -16.39
CA SER A 115 11.98 -11.07 -17.26
C SER A 115 10.51 -10.75 -17.03
N ASP A 116 9.64 -11.78 -16.91
CA ASP A 116 8.24 -11.62 -16.58
C ASP A 116 8.06 -10.95 -15.19
N LEU A 117 8.82 -11.42 -14.20
CA LEU A 117 8.83 -10.83 -12.87
C LEU A 117 9.19 -9.33 -12.89
N LEU A 118 10.26 -8.96 -13.59
CA LEU A 118 10.68 -7.56 -13.70
C LEU A 118 9.64 -6.70 -14.43
N ASN A 119 9.02 -7.22 -15.48
CA ASN A 119 7.95 -6.53 -16.20
C ASN A 119 6.74 -6.29 -15.30
N ARG A 120 6.33 -7.29 -14.51
CA ARG A 120 5.24 -7.15 -13.53
C ARG A 120 5.58 -6.14 -12.46
N ILE A 121 6.78 -6.16 -11.90
CA ILE A 121 7.23 -5.17 -10.91
C ILE A 121 7.23 -3.78 -11.54
N HIS A 122 7.76 -3.62 -12.75
CA HIS A 122 7.82 -2.34 -13.46
C HIS A 122 6.42 -1.75 -13.67
N ALA A 123 5.45 -2.57 -14.06
CA ALA A 123 4.06 -2.14 -14.22
C ALA A 123 3.42 -1.65 -12.90
N GLN A 124 3.96 -2.05 -11.73
CA GLN A 124 3.45 -1.63 -10.42
C GLN A 124 4.17 -0.40 -9.83
N VAL A 125 5.21 0.14 -10.47
CA VAL A 125 5.92 1.34 -9.97
C VAL A 125 4.98 2.53 -9.74
N PRO A 126 4.06 2.90 -10.66
CA PRO A 126 3.13 4.00 -10.41
C PRO A 126 2.18 3.74 -9.22
N ASN A 127 1.72 2.49 -9.07
CA ASN A 127 0.86 2.09 -7.97
C ASN A 127 1.61 2.14 -6.63
N TYR A 128 2.85 1.65 -6.61
CA TYR A 128 3.73 1.75 -5.44
C TYR A 128 3.95 3.21 -5.01
N LEU A 129 4.29 4.10 -5.95
CA LEU A 129 4.52 5.52 -5.66
C LEU A 129 3.25 6.20 -5.10
N ALA A 130 2.08 5.86 -5.61
CA ALA A 130 0.81 6.36 -5.09
C ALA A 130 0.56 5.92 -3.65
N VAL A 131 0.86 4.65 -3.33
CA VAL A 131 0.73 4.11 -1.96
C VAL A 131 1.78 4.69 -1.03
N ALA A 132 3.02 4.83 -1.49
CA ALA A 132 4.11 5.42 -0.72
C ALA A 132 3.89 6.92 -0.39
N ALA A 133 3.03 7.60 -1.16
CA ALA A 133 2.63 8.99 -0.92
C ALA A 133 1.44 9.12 0.07
N LEU A 134 0.86 8.02 0.55
CA LEU A 134 -0.12 8.04 1.64
C LEU A 134 0.55 8.36 2.97
N PRO A 135 -0.20 8.81 3.99
CA PRO A 135 0.31 8.89 5.35
C PRO A 135 0.91 7.56 5.80
N LYS A 136 1.89 7.63 6.72
CA LYS A 136 2.54 6.42 7.24
C LYS A 136 1.51 5.40 7.72
N PHE A 137 1.59 4.16 7.26
CA PHE A 137 0.65 3.09 7.61
C PHE A 137 0.51 2.90 9.13
N THR A 138 1.54 3.17 9.90
CA THR A 138 1.52 3.12 11.38
C THR A 138 0.52 4.11 12.00
N LEU A 139 0.13 5.17 11.28
CA LEU A 139 -0.83 6.16 11.76
C LEU A 139 -2.29 5.74 11.49
N PHE A 140 -2.54 4.80 10.58
CA PHE A 140 -3.90 4.43 10.20
C PHE A 140 -4.78 3.96 11.37
N PRO A 141 -4.32 3.10 12.30
CA PRO A 141 -5.15 2.75 13.46
C PRO A 141 -5.57 3.97 14.27
N TRP A 142 -4.71 4.95 14.42
CA TRP A 142 -4.98 6.16 15.22
C TRP A 142 -5.97 7.09 14.56
N PHE A 143 -6.10 7.08 13.24
CA PHE A 143 -7.14 7.82 12.52
C PHE A 143 -8.56 7.32 12.82
N PHE A 144 -8.72 6.14 13.39
CA PHE A 144 -9.98 5.60 13.87
C PHE A 144 -10.11 5.76 15.38
N VAL A 145 -9.08 5.41 16.13
CA VAL A 145 -9.11 5.41 17.60
C VAL A 145 -9.32 6.82 18.16
N ILE A 146 -8.60 7.83 17.65
CA ILE A 146 -8.69 9.20 18.18
C ILE A 146 -10.08 9.80 17.93
N PRO A 147 -10.61 9.85 16.68
CA PRO A 147 -11.96 10.34 16.48
C PRO A 147 -13.03 9.51 17.20
N GLY A 148 -12.88 8.18 17.24
CA GLY A 148 -13.76 7.27 17.95
C GLY A 148 -13.83 7.57 19.44
N ALA A 149 -12.69 7.77 20.09
CA ALA A 149 -12.61 8.14 21.50
C ALA A 149 -13.27 9.50 21.76
N LEU A 150 -13.01 10.49 20.90
CA LEU A 150 -13.64 11.81 21.03
C LEU A 150 -15.14 11.73 20.86
N VAL A 151 -15.65 10.99 19.87
CA VAL A 151 -17.10 10.80 19.66
C VAL A 151 -17.71 10.09 20.86
N LEU A 152 -17.09 9.04 21.39
CA LEU A 152 -17.56 8.30 22.55
C LEU A 152 -17.63 9.19 23.81
N LEU A 153 -16.53 9.90 24.11
CA LEU A 153 -16.43 10.79 25.28
C LEU A 153 -17.42 11.94 25.20
N LEU A 154 -17.53 12.59 24.04
CA LEU A 154 -18.46 13.74 23.86
C LEU A 154 -19.93 13.29 23.94
N SER A 155 -20.27 12.12 23.38
CA SER A 155 -21.60 11.55 23.47
C SER A 155 -21.93 11.16 24.90
N GLY A 156 -21.01 10.55 25.63
CA GLY A 156 -21.15 10.25 27.07
C GLY A 156 -21.32 11.53 27.92
N ALA A 157 -20.51 12.54 27.66
CA ALA A 157 -20.64 13.85 28.35
C ALA A 157 -22.00 14.53 28.10
N ALA A 158 -22.54 14.43 26.87
CA ALA A 158 -23.85 14.96 26.52
C ALA A 158 -25.00 14.19 27.21
N LEU A 159 -24.83 12.87 27.43
CA LEU A 159 -25.81 12.08 28.20
C LEU A 159 -25.82 12.45 29.65
N LEU A 160 -24.66 12.73 30.26
CA LEU A 160 -24.52 13.07 31.67
C LEU A 160 -24.85 14.56 31.96
N ARG A 161 -24.48 15.45 31.02
CA ARG A 161 -24.65 16.93 31.17
C ARG A 161 -25.30 17.53 29.92
N PRO A 162 -26.62 17.44 29.78
CA PRO A 162 -27.36 17.98 28.61
C PRO A 162 -27.16 19.46 28.36
N ALA A 163 -26.81 20.22 29.41
CA ALA A 163 -26.55 21.67 29.31
C ALA A 163 -25.43 22.05 28.35
N TRP A 164 -24.45 21.14 28.14
CA TRP A 164 -23.28 21.34 27.26
C TRP A 164 -23.55 20.93 25.81
N TRP A 165 -24.75 20.44 25.51
CA TRP A 165 -25.09 19.88 24.19
C TRP A 165 -24.77 20.83 23.04
N ARG A 166 -24.98 22.13 23.18
CA ARG A 166 -24.71 23.08 22.08
C ARG A 166 -23.24 23.08 21.66
N THR A 167 -22.33 23.08 22.60
CA THR A 167 -20.86 23.01 22.32
C THR A 167 -20.48 21.65 21.82
N ILE A 168 -20.91 20.57 22.46
CA ILE A 168 -20.64 19.19 22.10
C ILE A 168 -21.12 18.87 20.69
N ARG A 169 -22.31 19.36 20.31
CA ARG A 169 -22.85 19.18 18.96
C ARG A 169 -21.90 19.69 17.88
N TRP A 170 -21.38 20.91 18.03
CA TRP A 170 -20.47 21.48 17.06
C TRP A 170 -19.10 20.76 17.03
N ALA A 171 -18.62 20.27 18.16
CA ALA A 171 -17.44 19.44 18.24
C ALA A 171 -17.65 18.11 17.49
N LEU A 172 -18.80 17.45 17.67
CA LEU A 172 -19.15 16.21 16.92
C LEU A 172 -19.26 16.46 15.42
N VAL A 173 -19.89 17.60 15.02
CA VAL A 173 -19.94 17.99 13.60
C VAL A 173 -18.53 18.23 13.05
N ALA A 174 -17.67 18.94 13.78
CA ALA A 174 -16.29 19.19 13.35
C ALA A 174 -15.48 17.88 13.18
N ILE A 175 -15.62 16.92 14.12
CA ILE A 175 -15.01 15.60 14.00
C ILE A 175 -15.55 14.88 12.77
N GLY A 176 -16.86 14.87 12.55
CA GLY A 176 -17.48 14.24 11.39
C GLY A 176 -17.01 14.85 10.07
N VAL A 177 -16.93 16.19 9.99
CA VAL A 177 -16.39 16.91 8.83
C VAL A 177 -14.91 16.54 8.62
N GLY A 178 -14.10 16.50 9.67
CA GLY A 178 -12.71 16.07 9.62
C GLY A 178 -12.54 14.66 9.04
N LEU A 179 -13.40 13.72 9.48
CA LEU A 179 -13.42 12.35 8.93
C LEU A 179 -13.81 12.34 7.45
N VAL A 180 -14.77 13.13 7.00
CA VAL A 180 -15.18 13.20 5.59
C VAL A 180 -14.09 13.85 4.72
N LEU A 181 -13.42 14.88 5.23
CA LEU A 181 -12.40 15.60 4.49
C LEU A 181 -11.05 14.87 4.44
N ALA A 182 -10.73 14.02 5.41
CA ALA A 182 -9.46 13.31 5.47
C ALA A 182 -9.15 12.47 4.20
N PRO A 183 -10.08 11.64 3.68
CA PRO A 183 -9.84 10.90 2.44
C PRO A 183 -9.60 11.79 1.22
N VAL A 184 -10.22 12.96 1.16
CA VAL A 184 -10.02 13.92 0.08
C VAL A 184 -8.64 14.58 0.21
N ALA A 185 -8.28 15.05 1.40
CA ALA A 185 -6.99 15.69 1.68
C ALA A 185 -5.80 14.75 1.38
N PHE A 186 -5.92 13.47 1.70
CA PHE A 186 -4.90 12.46 1.43
C PHE A 186 -5.03 11.80 0.06
N GLN A 187 -5.98 12.23 -0.79
CA GLN A 187 -6.26 11.65 -2.12
C GLN A 187 -6.50 10.13 -2.06
N MET A 188 -7.16 9.67 -0.99
CA MET A 188 -7.35 8.23 -0.76
C MET A 188 -8.24 7.58 -1.83
N PHE A 189 -9.18 8.33 -2.44
CA PHE A 189 -10.04 7.82 -3.51
C PHE A 189 -9.27 7.45 -4.79
N ASP A 190 -8.14 8.12 -5.05
CA ASP A 190 -7.24 7.78 -6.17
C ASP A 190 -6.16 6.75 -5.76
N ARG A 191 -5.53 6.95 -4.59
CA ARG A 191 -4.37 6.18 -4.15
C ARG A 191 -4.72 4.81 -3.59
N ALA A 192 -5.83 4.68 -2.86
CA ALA A 192 -6.20 3.40 -2.25
C ALA A 192 -6.56 2.31 -3.28
N PRO A 193 -7.30 2.59 -4.38
CA PRO A 193 -7.48 1.62 -5.45
C PRO A 193 -6.17 1.18 -6.12
N LYS A 194 -5.18 2.07 -6.25
CA LYS A 194 -3.84 1.73 -6.74
C LYS A 194 -3.13 0.76 -5.79
N GLY A 195 -3.30 0.96 -4.48
CA GLY A 195 -2.84 0.01 -3.47
C GLY A 195 -3.49 -1.37 -3.60
N ALA A 196 -4.80 -1.43 -3.82
CA ALA A 196 -5.51 -2.68 -4.07
C ALA A 196 -4.98 -3.40 -5.31
N LYS A 197 -4.77 -2.68 -6.41
CA LYS A 197 -4.17 -3.23 -7.64
C LYS A 197 -2.77 -3.76 -7.40
N MET A 198 -1.94 -3.02 -6.67
CA MET A 198 -0.59 -3.46 -6.31
C MET A 198 -0.62 -4.75 -5.49
N VAL A 199 -1.40 -4.82 -4.41
CA VAL A 199 -1.53 -6.03 -3.59
C VAL A 199 -2.00 -7.20 -4.45
N SER A 200 -3.03 -7.03 -5.28
CA SER A 200 -3.52 -8.07 -6.17
C SER A 200 -2.45 -8.56 -7.15
N ALA A 201 -1.68 -7.66 -7.76
CA ALA A 201 -0.62 -8.02 -8.71
C ALA A 201 0.52 -8.83 -8.07
N PHE A 202 0.80 -8.58 -6.78
CA PHE A 202 1.85 -9.30 -6.05
C PHE A 202 1.38 -10.61 -5.39
N THR A 203 0.09 -10.93 -5.42
CA THR A 203 -0.46 -12.16 -4.81
C THR A 203 0.21 -13.43 -5.31
N THR A 204 0.59 -13.49 -6.58
CA THR A 204 1.26 -14.64 -7.20
C THR A 204 2.78 -14.59 -7.08
N ILE A 205 3.36 -13.44 -6.74
CA ILE A 205 4.81 -13.18 -6.70
C ILE A 205 5.32 -13.34 -5.27
N GLU A 206 4.67 -12.71 -4.29
CA GLU A 206 5.04 -12.70 -2.87
C GLU A 206 4.49 -13.94 -2.13
N THR A 207 4.66 -15.11 -2.74
CA THR A 207 4.41 -16.40 -2.10
C THR A 207 5.73 -17.05 -1.74
N ARG A 208 5.77 -17.79 -0.62
CA ARG A 208 6.98 -18.52 -0.21
C ARG A 208 7.54 -19.39 -1.34
N ARG A 209 6.67 -20.15 -2.02
CA ARG A 209 7.07 -21.02 -3.15
C ARG A 209 7.71 -20.23 -4.29
N LYS A 210 7.11 -19.10 -4.71
CA LYS A 210 7.67 -18.31 -5.81
C LYS A 210 8.99 -17.65 -5.43
N VAL A 211 9.12 -17.16 -4.20
CA VAL A 211 10.37 -16.60 -3.68
C VAL A 211 11.47 -17.68 -3.60
N GLU A 212 11.14 -18.88 -3.11
CA GLU A 212 12.07 -20.02 -3.12
C GLU A 212 12.51 -20.40 -4.54
N THR A 213 11.59 -20.38 -5.52
CA THR A 213 11.91 -20.59 -6.93
C THR A 213 12.90 -19.53 -7.44
N ILE A 214 12.65 -18.25 -7.14
CA ILE A 214 13.51 -17.13 -7.54
C ILE A 214 14.89 -17.25 -6.85
N GLN A 215 14.95 -17.66 -5.59
CA GLN A 215 16.21 -17.96 -4.90
C GLN A 215 16.96 -19.11 -5.59
N GLY A 216 16.26 -20.14 -6.07
CA GLY A 216 16.83 -21.24 -6.85
C GLY A 216 17.49 -20.75 -8.16
N TYR A 217 16.93 -19.74 -8.81
CA TYR A 217 17.56 -19.13 -10.01
C TYR A 217 18.92 -18.49 -9.71
N PHE A 218 19.13 -18.04 -8.48
CA PHE A 218 20.45 -17.57 -8.04
C PHE A 218 21.49 -18.68 -8.01
N GLY A 219 21.11 -19.89 -7.62
CA GLY A 219 21.97 -21.07 -7.74
C GLY A 219 22.37 -21.31 -9.20
N THR A 220 21.40 -21.23 -10.13
CA THR A 220 21.67 -21.35 -11.57
C THR A 220 22.62 -20.26 -12.07
N ILE A 221 22.38 -19.00 -11.68
CA ILE A 221 23.24 -17.88 -12.08
C ILE A 221 24.64 -18.05 -11.46
N ALA A 222 24.75 -18.42 -10.19
CA ALA A 222 26.04 -18.63 -9.54
C ALA A 222 26.84 -19.78 -10.19
N ALA A 223 26.19 -20.89 -10.56
CA ALA A 223 26.80 -21.97 -11.32
C ALA A 223 27.29 -21.48 -12.70
N GLY A 224 26.50 -20.63 -13.36
CA GLY A 224 26.90 -20.00 -14.63
C GLY A 224 28.18 -19.19 -14.53
N GLN A 225 28.44 -18.50 -13.40
CA GLN A 225 29.72 -17.81 -13.17
C GLN A 225 30.90 -18.79 -13.25
N GLY A 226 30.80 -19.92 -12.56
CA GLY A 226 31.82 -20.96 -12.59
C GLY A 226 32.08 -21.49 -14.02
N SER A 227 31.00 -21.80 -14.74
CA SER A 227 31.08 -22.35 -16.10
C SER A 227 31.72 -21.38 -17.12
N VAL A 228 31.41 -20.07 -17.03
CA VAL A 228 32.04 -19.08 -17.94
C VAL A 228 33.50 -18.81 -17.54
N ARG A 229 33.75 -18.56 -16.27
CA ARG A 229 35.05 -18.12 -15.76
C ARG A 229 36.07 -19.24 -15.65
N LEU A 230 35.67 -20.46 -15.27
CA LEU A 230 36.58 -21.57 -15.02
C LEU A 230 36.64 -22.56 -16.17
N ASP A 231 35.67 -22.55 -17.09
CA ASP A 231 35.61 -23.44 -18.22
C ASP A 231 35.78 -22.71 -19.56
N LEU A 232 34.83 -21.87 -20.00
CA LEU A 232 34.84 -21.25 -21.32
C LEU A 232 36.03 -20.31 -21.57
N VAL A 233 36.27 -19.35 -20.66
CA VAL A 233 37.36 -18.36 -20.86
C VAL A 233 38.72 -19.01 -20.84
N PRO A 234 39.07 -19.95 -19.96
CA PRO A 234 40.28 -20.72 -20.02
C PRO A 234 40.37 -21.59 -21.27
N ALA A 235 39.28 -22.17 -21.76
CA ALA A 235 39.27 -22.94 -23.01
C ALA A 235 39.62 -22.04 -24.20
N LEU A 236 39.06 -20.83 -24.30
CA LEU A 236 39.44 -19.85 -25.33
C LEU A 236 40.93 -19.45 -25.25
N ARG A 237 41.48 -19.26 -24.04
CA ARG A 237 42.92 -18.99 -23.88
C ARG A 237 43.79 -20.15 -24.32
N ARG A 238 43.35 -21.39 -24.10
CA ARG A 238 44.08 -22.60 -24.58
C ARG A 238 44.16 -22.70 -26.11
N THR A 239 43.26 -22.06 -26.86
CA THR A 239 43.37 -21.93 -28.32
C THR A 239 44.35 -20.84 -28.77
N GLY A 240 45.09 -20.21 -27.85
CA GLY A 240 46.07 -19.17 -28.13
C GLY A 240 45.50 -17.74 -28.15
N LEU A 241 44.23 -17.55 -27.85
CA LEU A 241 43.63 -16.22 -27.79
C LEU A 241 44.06 -15.46 -26.53
N ARG A 242 44.48 -14.22 -26.71
CA ARG A 242 44.75 -13.27 -25.61
C ARG A 242 43.44 -12.58 -25.19
N ASP A 243 43.40 -12.07 -23.98
CA ASP A 243 42.18 -11.42 -23.43
C ASP A 243 41.61 -10.30 -24.32
N ARG A 244 42.48 -9.54 -25.00
CA ARG A 244 42.06 -8.52 -25.97
C ARG A 244 41.34 -9.17 -27.17
N GLN A 245 41.86 -10.26 -27.70
CA GLN A 245 41.27 -10.97 -28.83
C GLN A 245 39.96 -11.67 -28.44
N ILE A 246 39.85 -12.16 -27.18
CA ILE A 246 38.62 -12.71 -26.64
C ILE A 246 37.58 -11.60 -26.56
N ALA A 247 37.94 -10.41 -26.06
CA ALA A 247 37.02 -9.25 -25.97
C ALA A 247 36.55 -8.77 -27.35
N GLU A 248 37.43 -8.83 -28.38
CA GLU A 248 37.08 -8.42 -29.74
C GLU A 248 36.18 -9.46 -30.44
N ARG A 249 36.46 -10.76 -30.27
CA ARG A 249 35.72 -11.85 -30.94
C ARG A 249 34.48 -12.32 -30.19
N PHE A 250 34.51 -12.30 -28.85
CA PHE A 250 33.49 -12.81 -27.95
C PHE A 250 33.11 -11.76 -26.88
N PRO A 251 32.67 -10.54 -27.28
CA PRO A 251 32.48 -9.43 -26.39
C PRO A 251 31.43 -9.68 -25.29
N ALA A 252 30.36 -10.45 -25.59
CA ALA A 252 29.33 -10.74 -24.62
C ALA A 252 29.84 -11.69 -23.51
N VAL A 253 30.57 -12.75 -23.87
CA VAL A 253 31.19 -13.68 -22.91
C VAL A 253 32.22 -12.96 -22.05
N GLN A 254 33.07 -12.13 -22.66
CA GLN A 254 34.09 -11.37 -21.93
C GLN A 254 33.49 -10.32 -21.00
N THR A 255 32.41 -9.63 -21.44
CA THR A 255 31.69 -8.67 -20.61
C THR A 255 31.03 -9.38 -19.44
N LEU A 256 30.41 -10.53 -19.68
CA LEU A 256 29.79 -11.36 -18.67
C LEU A 256 30.81 -11.81 -17.62
N ASP A 257 31.98 -12.37 -18.04
CA ASP A 257 33.04 -12.78 -17.11
C ASP A 257 33.50 -11.65 -16.19
N ARG A 258 33.69 -10.44 -16.74
CA ARG A 258 34.15 -9.28 -15.96
C ARG A 258 33.09 -8.72 -15.03
N ARG A 259 31.81 -8.73 -15.41
CA ARG A 259 30.72 -8.08 -14.70
C ARG A 259 29.90 -9.01 -13.80
N TRP A 260 30.17 -10.31 -13.82
CA TRP A 260 29.33 -11.29 -13.14
C TRP A 260 29.12 -11.00 -11.66
N ILE A 261 30.20 -10.67 -10.94
CA ILE A 261 30.12 -10.32 -9.52
C ILE A 261 29.24 -9.10 -9.30
N ALA A 262 29.38 -8.07 -10.14
CA ALA A 262 28.56 -6.86 -10.06
C ALA A 262 27.08 -7.14 -10.35
N ILE A 263 26.77 -8.05 -11.29
CA ILE A 263 25.42 -8.51 -11.59
C ILE A 263 24.81 -9.20 -10.36
N LEU A 264 25.52 -10.14 -9.76
CA LEU A 264 25.05 -10.81 -8.53
C LEU A 264 24.82 -9.80 -7.38
N GLN A 265 25.78 -8.93 -7.13
CA GLN A 265 25.66 -7.89 -6.10
C GLN A 265 24.49 -6.93 -6.34
N ASN A 266 24.15 -6.69 -7.61
CA ASN A 266 23.02 -5.85 -7.96
C ASN A 266 21.67 -6.54 -7.69
N LEU A 267 21.55 -7.83 -8.02
CA LEU A 267 20.28 -8.59 -7.94
C LEU A 267 20.01 -9.13 -6.54
N THR A 268 21.03 -9.59 -5.80
CA THR A 268 20.88 -10.25 -4.48
C THR A 268 20.05 -9.47 -3.47
N PRO A 269 20.26 -8.15 -3.27
CA PRO A 269 19.52 -7.40 -2.25
C PRO A 269 18.01 -7.32 -2.52
N MET A 270 17.60 -7.28 -3.79
CA MET A 270 16.17 -7.27 -4.15
C MET A 270 15.50 -8.58 -3.75
N ILE A 271 16.16 -9.70 -3.98
CA ILE A 271 15.61 -11.02 -3.63
C ILE A 271 15.60 -11.25 -2.13
N GLY A 272 16.61 -10.75 -1.42
CA GLY A 272 16.59 -10.68 0.04
C GLY A 272 15.36 -9.93 0.53
N ALA A 273 15.11 -8.72 0.01
CA ALA A 273 13.94 -7.93 0.35
C ALA A 273 12.62 -8.65 0.04
N MET A 274 12.51 -9.38 -1.08
CA MET A 274 11.32 -10.20 -1.37
C MET A 274 11.15 -11.30 -0.33
N SER A 275 12.21 -12.04 -0.01
CA SER A 275 12.19 -13.11 0.98
C SER A 275 11.73 -12.63 2.36
N ASP A 276 12.30 -11.52 2.82
CA ASP A 276 12.01 -10.95 4.14
C ASP A 276 10.59 -10.37 4.23
N ASN A 277 10.00 -10.01 3.10
CA ASN A 277 8.69 -9.37 3.05
C ASN A 277 7.50 -10.30 2.75
N VAL A 278 7.70 -11.58 2.52
CA VAL A 278 6.58 -12.55 2.31
C VAL A 278 5.55 -12.46 3.44
N GLY A 279 6.00 -12.50 4.71
CA GLY A 279 5.12 -12.39 5.87
C GLY A 279 4.47 -11.00 6.01
N ASN A 280 5.19 -9.94 5.69
CA ASN A 280 4.67 -8.57 5.69
C ASN A 280 3.58 -8.41 4.62
N TYR A 281 3.82 -8.95 3.41
CA TYR A 281 2.83 -8.96 2.34
C TYR A 281 1.56 -9.70 2.76
N GLN A 282 1.67 -10.90 3.32
CA GLN A 282 0.52 -11.69 3.79
C GLN A 282 -0.30 -10.94 4.84
N ALA A 283 0.36 -10.24 5.77
CA ALA A 283 -0.31 -9.42 6.77
C ALA A 283 -1.09 -8.25 6.14
N VAL A 284 -0.51 -7.58 5.12
CA VAL A 284 -1.17 -6.49 4.38
C VAL A 284 -2.32 -7.02 3.53
N ALA A 285 -2.14 -8.15 2.85
CA ALA A 285 -3.17 -8.79 2.03
C ALA A 285 -4.38 -9.27 2.85
N ALA A 286 -4.18 -9.54 4.15
CA ALA A 286 -5.25 -9.91 5.07
C ALA A 286 -6.03 -8.70 5.65
N LEU A 287 -5.65 -7.47 5.32
CA LEU A 287 -6.45 -6.27 5.65
C LEU A 287 -7.68 -6.20 4.72
N PRO A 288 -8.75 -5.47 5.15
CA PRO A 288 -9.84 -5.14 4.25
C PRO A 288 -9.34 -4.47 2.98
N SER A 289 -10.07 -4.70 1.86
CA SER A 289 -9.68 -4.13 0.56
C SER A 289 -9.40 -2.63 0.67
N PHE A 290 -8.26 -2.20 0.16
CA PHE A 290 -7.86 -0.78 0.14
C PHE A 290 -8.88 0.10 -0.59
N THR A 291 -9.67 -0.43 -1.52
CA THR A 291 -10.73 0.32 -2.20
C THR A 291 -11.83 0.79 -1.25
N LEU A 292 -12.06 0.05 -0.15
CA LEU A 292 -13.05 0.41 0.88
C LEU A 292 -12.50 1.43 1.89
N PHE A 293 -11.18 1.65 1.91
CA PHE A 293 -10.51 2.45 2.93
C PHE A 293 -11.08 3.88 3.05
N PRO A 294 -11.31 4.64 1.97
CA PRO A 294 -11.90 5.98 2.06
C PRO A 294 -13.29 5.96 2.71
N TRP A 295 -14.09 4.92 2.47
CA TRP A 295 -15.45 4.79 2.98
C TRP A 295 -15.49 4.52 4.48
N PHE A 296 -14.46 3.90 5.05
CA PHE A 296 -14.34 3.75 6.51
C PHE A 296 -14.18 5.07 7.25
N PHE A 297 -13.85 6.15 6.57
CA PHE A 297 -13.83 7.50 7.11
C PHE A 297 -15.13 8.26 6.79
N VAL A 298 -15.54 8.23 5.52
CA VAL A 298 -16.68 9.02 5.03
C VAL A 298 -17.98 8.59 5.70
N LEU A 299 -18.27 7.29 5.76
CA LEU A 299 -19.54 6.80 6.32
C LEU A 299 -19.70 7.15 7.81
N PRO A 300 -18.73 6.84 8.70
CA PRO A 300 -18.83 7.25 10.09
C PRO A 300 -18.89 8.77 10.26
N GLY A 301 -18.16 9.53 9.45
CA GLY A 301 -18.18 10.98 9.46
C GLY A 301 -19.58 11.55 9.14
N LEU A 302 -20.20 11.07 8.06
CA LEU A 302 -21.55 11.46 7.68
C LEU A 302 -22.60 11.06 8.74
N ILE A 303 -22.49 9.85 9.30
CA ILE A 303 -23.35 9.38 10.37
C ILE A 303 -23.19 10.27 11.62
N ALA A 304 -21.98 10.63 12.00
CA ALA A 304 -21.73 11.51 13.14
C ALA A 304 -22.35 12.90 12.94
N ILE A 305 -22.20 13.50 11.74
CA ILE A 305 -22.80 14.77 11.38
C ILE A 305 -24.35 14.68 11.45
N ALA A 306 -24.92 13.68 10.78
CA ALA A 306 -26.38 13.50 10.72
C ALA A 306 -26.98 13.32 12.12
N LEU A 307 -26.37 12.45 12.94
CA LEU A 307 -26.85 12.22 14.32
C LEU A 307 -26.65 13.43 15.20
N ALA A 308 -25.59 14.20 15.10
CA ALA A 308 -25.38 15.44 15.83
C ALA A 308 -26.41 16.49 15.46
N ILE A 309 -26.87 16.52 14.21
CA ILE A 309 -27.96 17.44 13.77
C ILE A 309 -29.31 16.95 14.28
N VAL A 310 -29.64 15.68 14.14
CA VAL A 310 -30.93 15.08 14.52
C VAL A 310 -31.13 15.05 16.03
N ALA A 311 -30.05 14.90 16.81
CA ALA A 311 -30.09 14.95 18.27
C ALA A 311 -30.48 16.32 18.81
N GLY A 312 -30.35 17.38 17.98
CA GLY A 312 -30.76 18.72 18.38
C GLY A 312 -32.26 18.84 18.63
N PRO A 313 -32.71 19.79 19.51
CA PRO A 313 -34.11 20.04 19.75
C PRO A 313 -34.78 20.48 18.45
N ARG A 314 -35.93 19.91 18.14
CA ARG A 314 -36.81 20.48 17.11
C ARG A 314 -37.31 21.82 17.63
N ARG A 315 -37.04 22.95 16.96
CA ARG A 315 -37.82 24.16 17.15
C ARG A 315 -39.28 23.79 16.91
N SER A 316 -40.09 23.78 17.99
CA SER A 316 -41.51 23.58 17.84
C SER A 316 -42.02 24.77 17.03
N ARG A 317 -42.61 24.50 15.86
CA ARG A 317 -43.35 25.49 15.04
C ARG A 317 -44.54 26.17 15.83
N ARG A 318 -44.68 25.83 17.10
CA ARG A 318 -45.72 26.38 17.97
C ARG A 318 -45.47 27.82 18.43
N GLU A 319 -44.21 28.31 18.38
CA GLU A 319 -43.90 29.69 18.77
C GLU A 319 -44.20 30.71 17.66
N GLU A 320 -44.30 30.28 16.42
CA GLU A 320 -44.66 31.17 15.31
C GLU A 320 -46.17 31.42 15.16
N ARG A 321 -47.01 30.74 15.95
CA ARG A 321 -48.48 30.92 16.02
C ARG A 321 -48.95 31.52 17.32
N ALA A 322 -48.10 32.16 18.09
CA ALA A 322 -48.58 33.11 19.10
C ALA A 322 -48.96 34.36 18.33
N GLU A 323 -50.20 34.34 17.79
CA GLU A 323 -50.87 35.57 17.36
C GLU A 323 -50.79 36.59 18.50
N PRO A 324 -50.40 37.84 18.19
CA PRO A 324 -50.46 38.90 19.21
C PRO A 324 -51.86 38.95 19.70
N VAL A 325 -52.04 38.64 21.00
CA VAL A 325 -53.32 38.92 21.71
C VAL A 325 -53.56 40.38 21.53
N VAL A 326 -54.44 40.70 20.59
CA VAL A 326 -55.01 42.06 20.46
C VAL A 326 -55.67 42.38 21.80
N GLN A 327 -54.99 43.17 22.64
CA GLN A 327 -55.58 43.71 23.83
C GLN A 327 -56.76 44.60 23.39
N SER A 328 -57.99 44.13 23.67
CA SER A 328 -59.19 44.92 23.47
C SER A 328 -59.08 46.22 24.31
N PRO A 329 -59.39 47.38 23.70
CA PRO A 329 -59.31 48.65 24.41
C PRO A 329 -60.25 48.67 25.66
N PRO A 330 -59.86 49.35 26.75
CA PRO A 330 -60.67 49.41 27.99
C PRO A 330 -62.02 50.07 27.71
N ARG A 331 -63.10 49.42 28.16
CA ARG A 331 -64.46 49.97 28.09
C ARG A 331 -64.51 51.29 28.83
N PRO A 332 -65.15 52.35 28.24
CA PRO A 332 -65.34 53.62 28.93
C PRO A 332 -66.26 53.44 30.17
N ARG A 333 -65.87 54.07 31.28
CA ARG A 333 -66.69 54.15 32.52
C ARG A 333 -67.96 54.90 32.23
N PRO A 334 -69.12 54.44 32.75
CA PRO A 334 -70.36 55.27 32.72
C PRO A 334 -70.20 56.47 33.64
N GLU A 335 -70.44 57.67 33.09
CA GLU A 335 -70.54 58.89 33.84
C GLU A 335 -71.78 58.81 34.73
N SER A 336 -71.58 59.03 36.03
CA SER A 336 -72.66 59.21 37.02
C SER A 336 -73.15 60.61 36.93
N THR A 337 -74.33 60.80 36.38
CA THR A 337 -75.09 62.03 36.50
C THR A 337 -75.86 62.07 37.84
N SER A 338 -75.54 62.98 38.67
CA SER A 338 -76.37 63.45 39.83
C SER A 338 -77.28 64.58 39.43
#